data_4f7db22582bf9f61c85544e65db2dba1
#
_entry.id   4f7db22582bf9f61c85544e65db2dba1
#
_cell.length_a   1.000
_cell.length_b   1.000
_cell.length_c   1.000
_cell.angle_alpha   90.00
_cell.angle_beta   90.00
_cell.angle_gamma   90.00
#
_symmetry.space_group_name_H-M   'P 1'
#
loop_
_entity.id
_entity.type
_entity.pdbx_description
1 polymer ?
#
loop_
_entity_poly.entity_id
_entity_poly.type
_entity_poly.pdbx_seq_one_letter_code
_entity_poly.pdbx_strand_id
1 'polypeptide(L)'
;MNSVAGGGGFIAFPSLLFSGVPSINANATSTVALWPGTLASTGAYRKALSAELLKRILPLVIITFLGSSVGSILLLKTRQATFDKLIPWLLLAATLLFSFSGKVTAWINRHHSESGPSAMRVIGVTMLQACVAVYIGYFGAGVGIVMLALLAMMGIENIHSMNGLKTLLATCGNAVAVIVFIIAGAVFWRQALVMIFGGALGGYVGAWYAQKMNPRTVRYVMILIGFSMTAYFFWRTSTFR
;
A
#
# COMPACT_ATOMS: atom_id res chain seq x y z
N MET A 1 -9.25 -7.96 1.89
CA MET A 1 -8.08 -7.62 2.73
C MET A 1 -7.24 -6.49 2.14
N ASN A 2 -6.86 -6.54 0.86
CA ASN A 2 -6.06 -5.48 0.21
C ASN A 2 -6.80 -4.13 0.11
N SER A 3 -8.12 -4.16 -0.11
CA SER A 3 -8.99 -2.97 -0.24
C SER A 3 -9.16 -2.17 1.07
N VAL A 4 -9.08 -2.84 2.23
CA VAL A 4 -9.34 -2.17 3.53
C VAL A 4 -8.09 -1.47 4.06
N ALA A 5 -6.90 -2.05 3.90
CA ALA A 5 -5.69 -1.51 4.53
C ALA A 5 -4.37 -1.74 3.75
N GLY A 6 -4.41 -2.27 2.52
CA GLY A 6 -3.18 -2.58 1.77
C GLY A 6 -2.40 -3.78 2.36
N GLY A 7 -3.05 -4.62 3.17
CA GLY A 7 -2.40 -5.70 3.91
C GLY A 7 -1.96 -6.92 3.07
N GLY A 8 -2.33 -6.99 1.79
CA GLY A 8 -1.93 -8.11 0.92
C GLY A 8 -0.41 -8.26 0.79
N GLY A 9 0.33 -7.15 0.78
CA GLY A 9 1.78 -7.15 0.69
C GLY A 9 2.49 -7.82 1.87
N PHE A 10 1.90 -7.78 3.08
CA PHE A 10 2.47 -8.44 4.27
C PHE A 10 2.53 -9.97 4.17
N ILE A 11 1.71 -10.56 3.31
CA ILE A 11 1.68 -12.01 3.08
C ILE A 11 2.38 -12.32 1.75
N ALA A 12 2.04 -11.59 0.68
CA ALA A 12 2.51 -11.84 -0.67
C ALA A 12 4.04 -11.72 -0.80
N PHE A 13 4.62 -10.66 -0.27
CA PHE A 13 6.05 -10.41 -0.36
C PHE A 13 6.89 -11.47 0.39
N PRO A 14 6.63 -11.79 1.68
CA PRO A 14 7.35 -12.86 2.37
C PRO A 14 7.16 -14.24 1.73
N SER A 15 5.97 -14.55 1.22
CA SER A 15 5.73 -15.85 0.55
C SER A 15 6.64 -16.05 -0.67
N LEU A 16 6.90 -14.98 -1.44
CA LEU A 16 7.83 -15.01 -2.57
C LEU A 16 9.28 -15.16 -2.11
N LEU A 17 9.67 -14.51 -1.02
CA LEU A 17 11.00 -14.67 -0.43
C LEU A 17 11.24 -16.11 0.05
N PHE A 18 10.25 -16.74 0.68
CA PHE A 18 10.33 -18.14 1.09
C PHE A 18 10.36 -19.12 -0.09
N SER A 19 9.81 -18.72 -1.24
CA SER A 19 9.93 -19.52 -2.47
C SER A 19 11.24 -19.30 -3.23
N GLY A 20 12.22 -18.59 -2.63
CA GLY A 20 13.55 -18.39 -3.18
C GLY A 20 13.67 -17.26 -4.22
N VAL A 21 12.63 -16.43 -4.37
CA VAL A 21 12.69 -15.25 -5.26
C VAL A 21 13.56 -14.16 -4.62
N PRO A 22 14.54 -13.57 -5.35
CA PRO A 22 15.33 -12.46 -4.85
C PRO A 22 14.45 -11.29 -4.36
N SER A 23 14.85 -10.58 -3.31
CA SER A 23 13.94 -9.68 -2.60
C SER A 23 13.40 -8.52 -3.44
N ILE A 24 14.22 -7.92 -4.32
CA ILE A 24 13.76 -6.88 -5.25
C ILE A 24 12.73 -7.46 -6.23
N ASN A 25 13.00 -8.64 -6.78
CA ASN A 25 12.09 -9.33 -7.69
C ASN A 25 10.81 -9.80 -6.97
N ALA A 26 10.91 -10.22 -5.71
CA ALA A 26 9.77 -10.58 -4.87
C ALA A 26 8.84 -9.37 -4.66
N ASN A 27 9.41 -8.18 -4.39
CA ASN A 27 8.62 -6.97 -4.26
C ASN A 27 7.96 -6.56 -5.59
N ALA A 28 8.71 -6.59 -6.69
CA ALA A 28 8.17 -6.31 -8.04
C ALA A 28 7.06 -7.30 -8.42
N THR A 29 7.29 -8.59 -8.22
CA THR A 29 6.33 -9.67 -8.53
C THR A 29 5.06 -9.56 -7.68
N SER A 30 5.19 -9.28 -6.38
CA SER A 30 4.04 -9.10 -5.48
C SER A 30 3.21 -7.86 -5.86
N THR A 31 3.86 -6.78 -6.28
CA THR A 31 3.18 -5.57 -6.75
C THR A 31 2.35 -5.85 -8.00
N VAL A 32 2.92 -6.55 -8.99
CA VAL A 32 2.21 -6.98 -10.20
C VAL A 32 1.04 -7.91 -9.86
N ALA A 33 1.27 -8.89 -8.99
CA ALA A 33 0.25 -9.86 -8.62
C ALA A 33 -0.93 -9.25 -7.84
N LEU A 34 -0.69 -8.24 -7.02
CA LEU A 34 -1.73 -7.60 -6.21
C LEU A 34 -2.45 -6.45 -6.91
N TRP A 35 -1.87 -5.89 -7.98
CA TRP A 35 -2.43 -4.74 -8.70
C TRP A 35 -3.85 -4.99 -9.26
N PRO A 36 -4.19 -6.14 -9.90
CA PRO A 36 -5.55 -6.40 -10.37
C PRO A 36 -6.59 -6.32 -9.24
N GLY A 37 -6.23 -6.77 -8.04
CA GLY A 37 -7.09 -6.69 -6.86
C GLY A 37 -7.33 -5.24 -6.39
N THR A 38 -6.32 -4.36 -6.49
CA THR A 38 -6.48 -2.93 -6.17
C THR A 38 -7.33 -2.21 -7.21
N LEU A 39 -7.16 -2.55 -8.49
CA LEU A 39 -7.97 -2.03 -9.59
C LEU A 39 -9.45 -2.42 -9.41
N ALA A 40 -9.73 -3.68 -9.12
CA ALA A 40 -11.08 -4.16 -8.83
C ALA A 40 -11.70 -3.44 -7.62
N SER A 41 -10.90 -3.18 -6.57
CA SER A 41 -11.35 -2.41 -5.40
C SER A 41 -11.72 -0.97 -5.77
N THR A 42 -10.95 -0.31 -6.65
CA THR A 42 -11.28 1.02 -7.15
C THR A 42 -12.61 1.02 -7.90
N GLY A 43 -12.85 0.01 -8.73
CA GLY A 43 -14.13 -0.18 -9.42
C GLY A 43 -15.32 -0.36 -8.47
N ALA A 44 -15.13 -1.04 -7.33
CA ALA A 44 -16.16 -1.20 -6.32
C ALA A 44 -16.59 0.12 -5.66
N TYR A 45 -15.66 1.07 -5.52
CA TYR A 45 -15.92 2.40 -4.94
C TYR A 45 -16.35 3.47 -5.96
N ARG A 46 -16.52 3.12 -7.26
CA ARG A 46 -16.83 4.09 -8.33
C ARG A 46 -18.02 5.01 -8.04
N LYS A 47 -19.06 4.49 -7.35
CA LYS A 47 -20.24 5.27 -6.97
C LYS A 47 -19.98 6.34 -5.90
N ALA A 48 -18.91 6.18 -5.12
CA ALA A 48 -18.49 7.13 -4.09
C ALA A 48 -17.52 8.20 -4.63
N LEU A 49 -17.13 8.11 -5.90
CA LEU A 49 -16.20 9.01 -6.57
C LEU A 49 -16.98 9.97 -7.49
N SER A 50 -17.31 11.17 -7.00
CA SER A 50 -17.90 12.21 -7.84
C SER A 50 -16.85 12.85 -8.77
N ALA A 51 -17.30 13.41 -9.90
CA ALA A 51 -16.44 14.11 -10.84
C ALA A 51 -15.71 15.30 -10.19
N GLU A 52 -16.36 15.96 -9.22
CA GLU A 52 -15.79 17.07 -8.47
C GLU A 52 -14.64 16.63 -7.57
N LEU A 53 -14.82 15.52 -6.85
CA LEU A 53 -13.74 14.91 -6.04
C LEU A 53 -12.56 14.48 -6.92
N LEU A 54 -12.82 13.89 -8.09
CA LEU A 54 -11.77 13.49 -9.02
C LEU A 54 -10.97 14.68 -9.53
N LYS A 55 -11.63 15.80 -9.88
CA LYS A 55 -10.94 17.05 -10.26
C LYS A 55 -10.08 17.58 -9.12
N ARG A 56 -10.58 17.53 -7.89
CA ARG A 56 -9.87 18.02 -6.69
C ARG A 56 -8.58 17.24 -6.40
N ILE A 57 -8.55 15.93 -6.67
CA ILE A 57 -7.38 15.09 -6.41
C ILE A 57 -6.46 14.93 -7.63
N LEU A 58 -6.81 15.50 -8.78
CA LEU A 58 -5.99 15.37 -10.00
C LEU A 58 -4.51 15.76 -9.80
N PRO A 59 -4.16 16.83 -9.07
CA PRO A 59 -2.78 17.14 -8.76
C PRO A 59 -2.09 16.02 -7.95
N LEU A 60 -2.80 15.40 -7.01
CA LEU A 60 -2.24 14.27 -6.23
C LEU A 60 -2.03 13.03 -7.10
N VAL A 61 -2.89 12.80 -8.10
CA VAL A 61 -2.71 11.70 -9.07
C VAL A 61 -1.41 11.92 -9.86
N ILE A 62 -1.17 13.12 -10.37
CA ILE A 62 0.06 13.47 -11.10
C ILE A 62 1.30 13.24 -10.21
N ILE A 63 1.27 13.74 -8.98
CA ILE A 63 2.35 13.55 -8.01
C ILE A 63 2.56 12.07 -7.73
N THR A 64 1.46 11.30 -7.65
CA THR A 64 1.53 9.85 -7.43
C THR A 64 2.21 9.14 -8.60
N PHE A 65 1.90 9.50 -9.83
CA PHE A 65 2.58 8.96 -11.01
C PHE A 65 4.08 9.25 -10.98
N LEU A 66 4.45 10.51 -10.78
CA LEU A 66 5.86 10.93 -10.76
C LEU A 66 6.62 10.29 -9.59
N GLY A 67 6.09 10.36 -8.39
CA GLY A 67 6.72 9.78 -7.20
C GLY A 67 6.86 8.26 -7.29
N SER A 68 5.83 7.55 -7.75
CA SER A 68 5.91 6.09 -7.92
C SER A 68 6.89 5.67 -9.02
N SER A 69 7.05 6.47 -10.08
CA SER A 69 8.10 6.26 -11.08
C SER A 69 9.49 6.34 -10.43
N VAL A 70 9.72 7.41 -9.65
CA VAL A 70 10.99 7.58 -8.93
C VAL A 70 11.21 6.42 -7.95
N GLY A 71 10.21 6.04 -7.17
CA GLY A 71 10.30 4.96 -6.19
C GLY A 71 10.61 3.60 -6.81
N SER A 72 9.94 3.24 -7.90
CA SER A 72 10.15 1.96 -8.59
C SER A 72 11.52 1.90 -9.28
N ILE A 73 11.97 2.99 -9.89
CA ILE A 73 13.33 3.08 -10.45
C ILE A 73 14.37 3.01 -9.34
N LEU A 74 14.15 3.69 -8.21
CA LEU A 74 15.04 3.64 -7.05
C LEU A 74 15.18 2.22 -6.51
N LEU A 75 14.07 1.48 -6.40
CA LEU A 75 14.10 0.07 -6.01
C LEU A 75 15.00 -0.76 -6.95
N LEU A 76 14.81 -0.63 -8.27
CA LEU A 76 15.58 -1.37 -9.27
C LEU A 76 17.07 -1.01 -9.28
N LYS A 77 17.42 0.23 -8.92
CA LYS A 77 18.80 0.68 -8.77
C LYS A 77 19.41 0.34 -7.41
N THR A 78 18.61 -0.07 -6.43
CA THR A 78 19.10 -0.48 -5.12
C THR A 78 19.80 -1.83 -5.24
N ARG A 79 20.97 -1.96 -4.60
CA ARG A 79 21.68 -3.24 -4.54
C ARG A 79 20.88 -4.24 -3.69
N GLN A 80 20.80 -5.50 -4.13
CA GLN A 80 20.07 -6.57 -3.44
C GLN A 80 20.42 -6.61 -1.94
N ALA A 81 21.72 -6.64 -1.59
CA ALA A 81 22.17 -6.67 -0.21
C ALA A 81 21.75 -5.44 0.62
N THR A 82 21.59 -4.27 -0.01
CA THR A 82 21.09 -3.06 0.65
C THR A 82 19.60 -3.18 0.90
N PHE A 83 18.85 -3.65 -0.09
CA PHE A 83 17.41 -3.84 0.05
C PHE A 83 17.09 -4.90 1.12
N ASP A 84 17.85 -6.01 1.16
CA ASP A 84 17.70 -7.05 2.18
C ASP A 84 17.84 -6.50 3.60
N LYS A 85 18.77 -5.56 3.83
CA LYS A 85 18.93 -4.85 5.11
C LYS A 85 17.79 -3.87 5.41
N LEU A 86 17.15 -3.33 4.40
CA LEU A 86 16.03 -2.40 4.55
C LEU A 86 14.69 -3.10 4.82
N ILE A 87 14.52 -4.36 4.36
CA ILE A 87 13.26 -5.12 4.51
C ILE A 87 12.72 -5.11 5.94
N PRO A 88 13.49 -5.46 7.00
CA PRO A 88 12.95 -5.48 8.37
C PRO A 88 12.42 -4.10 8.78
N TRP A 89 13.10 -3.02 8.42
CA TRP A 89 12.70 -1.64 8.73
C TRP A 89 11.46 -1.21 7.97
N LEU A 90 11.36 -1.58 6.70
CA LEU A 90 10.19 -1.29 5.87
C LEU A 90 8.95 -2.05 6.37
N LEU A 91 9.11 -3.32 6.74
CA LEU A 91 8.04 -4.12 7.34
C LEU A 91 7.63 -3.59 8.72
N LEU A 92 8.60 -3.18 9.54
CA LEU A 92 8.33 -2.55 10.83
C LEU A 92 7.52 -1.26 10.66
N ALA A 93 7.97 -0.36 9.78
CA ALA A 93 7.29 0.89 9.50
C ALA A 93 5.85 0.64 9.01
N ALA A 94 5.68 -0.28 8.05
CA ALA A 94 4.36 -0.66 7.54
C ALA A 94 3.46 -1.27 8.64
N THR A 95 4.01 -2.13 9.50
CA THR A 95 3.28 -2.75 10.61
C THR A 95 2.87 -1.73 11.68
N LEU A 96 3.75 -0.78 12.01
CA LEU A 96 3.44 0.31 12.94
C LEU A 96 2.35 1.21 12.36
N LEU A 97 2.45 1.63 11.10
CA LEU A 97 1.40 2.39 10.43
C LEU A 97 0.05 1.65 10.49
N PHE A 98 0.06 0.35 10.23
CA PHE A 98 -1.13 -0.48 10.31
C PHE A 98 -1.67 -0.58 11.75
N SER A 99 -0.80 -0.72 12.75
CA SER A 99 -1.16 -0.80 14.16
C SER A 99 -1.78 0.50 14.68
N PHE A 100 -1.34 1.65 14.18
CA PHE A 100 -1.90 2.95 14.56
C PHE A 100 -3.12 3.38 13.73
N SER A 101 -3.53 2.61 12.71
CA SER A 101 -4.62 2.97 11.80
C SER A 101 -5.92 3.37 12.50
N GLY A 102 -6.31 2.65 13.58
CA GLY A 102 -7.53 2.98 14.32
C GLY A 102 -7.44 4.29 15.10
N LYS A 103 -6.26 4.62 15.66
CA LYS A 103 -6.04 5.89 16.34
C LYS A 103 -6.04 7.04 15.34
N VAL A 104 -5.43 6.84 14.17
CA VAL A 104 -5.42 7.82 13.09
C VAL A 104 -6.85 8.08 12.60
N THR A 105 -7.64 7.04 12.34
CA THR A 105 -9.04 7.19 11.93
C THR A 105 -9.88 7.90 13.01
N ALA A 106 -9.69 7.55 14.29
CA ALA A 106 -10.39 8.21 15.40
C ALA A 106 -9.95 9.67 15.56
N TRP A 107 -8.68 9.97 15.35
CA TRP A 107 -8.16 11.35 15.37
C TRP A 107 -8.74 12.18 14.23
N ILE A 108 -8.78 11.63 13.02
CA ILE A 108 -9.40 12.23 11.83
C ILE A 108 -10.85 12.62 12.13
N ASN A 109 -11.63 11.68 12.69
CA ASN A 109 -13.05 11.90 12.98
C ASN A 109 -13.30 12.95 14.10
N ARG A 110 -12.29 13.25 14.93
CA ARG A 110 -12.40 14.25 16.02
C ARG A 110 -11.95 15.65 15.61
N HIS A 111 -11.07 15.79 14.62
CA HIS A 111 -10.46 17.04 14.23
C HIS A 111 -10.91 17.51 12.86
N HIS A 112 -12.23 17.47 12.62
CA HIS A 112 -12.80 18.15 11.46
C HIS A 112 -12.67 19.66 11.69
N SER A 113 -11.64 20.27 11.09
CA SER A 113 -11.50 21.72 11.08
C SER A 113 -12.33 22.33 9.97
N GLU A 114 -13.31 23.14 10.33
CA GLU A 114 -14.12 23.97 9.43
C GLU A 114 -13.30 25.05 8.69
N SER A 115 -12.02 25.16 9.00
CA SER A 115 -11.14 26.14 8.35
C SER A 115 -10.78 25.68 6.93
N GLY A 116 -11.06 26.50 5.96
CA GLY A 116 -10.71 26.34 4.57
C GLY A 116 -9.22 26.03 4.33
N PRO A 117 -8.82 25.62 3.12
CA PRO A 117 -7.46 25.21 2.81
C PRO A 117 -6.50 26.40 2.93
N SER A 118 -5.69 26.45 3.99
CA SER A 118 -4.55 27.33 4.06
C SER A 118 -3.49 26.89 3.04
N ALA A 119 -2.80 27.81 2.39
CA ALA A 119 -1.72 27.52 1.44
C ALA A 119 -0.65 26.59 2.05
N MET A 120 -0.33 26.79 3.33
CA MET A 120 0.61 25.93 4.06
C MET A 120 0.10 24.49 4.20
N ARG A 121 -1.21 24.27 4.37
CA ARG A 121 -1.82 22.95 4.41
C ARG A 121 -1.74 22.25 3.05
N VAL A 122 -1.99 22.99 1.97
CA VAL A 122 -1.90 22.45 0.60
C VAL A 122 -0.46 22.01 0.30
N ILE A 123 0.54 22.83 0.64
CA ILE A 123 1.96 22.50 0.47
C ILE A 123 2.31 21.24 1.28
N GLY A 124 1.91 21.19 2.55
CA GLY A 124 2.18 20.04 3.41
C GLY A 124 1.57 18.73 2.89
N VAL A 125 0.32 18.78 2.43
CA VAL A 125 -0.38 17.63 1.81
C VAL A 125 0.34 17.18 0.53
N THR A 126 0.77 18.12 -0.30
CA THR A 126 1.48 17.84 -1.56
C THR A 126 2.83 17.18 -1.31
N MET A 127 3.62 17.71 -0.36
CA MET A 127 4.90 17.12 0.02
C MET A 127 4.74 15.73 0.62
N LEU A 128 3.77 15.55 1.53
CA LEU A 128 3.48 14.25 2.12
C LEU A 128 3.05 13.25 1.05
N GLN A 129 2.20 13.66 0.09
CA GLN A 129 1.81 12.80 -1.03
C GLN A 129 3.00 12.42 -1.90
N ALA A 130 3.94 13.31 -2.16
CA ALA A 130 5.15 13.01 -2.91
C ALA A 130 6.00 11.92 -2.21
N CYS A 131 6.21 12.04 -0.90
CA CYS A 131 6.90 11.02 -0.11
C CYS A 131 6.15 9.67 -0.13
N VAL A 132 4.83 9.72 0.05
CA VAL A 132 3.96 8.54 -0.01
C VAL A 132 4.03 7.88 -1.38
N ALA A 133 4.03 8.66 -2.45
CA ALA A 133 4.11 8.17 -3.83
C ALA A 133 5.45 7.47 -4.12
N VAL A 134 6.56 8.04 -3.68
CA VAL A 134 7.88 7.37 -3.76
C VAL A 134 7.87 6.06 -2.99
N TYR A 135 7.29 6.05 -1.79
CA TYR A 135 7.18 4.83 -0.99
C TYR A 135 6.29 3.77 -1.66
N ILE A 136 5.19 4.16 -2.35
CA ILE A 136 4.35 3.23 -3.12
C ILE A 136 5.18 2.53 -4.19
N GLY A 137 5.96 3.27 -4.96
CA GLY A 137 6.80 2.71 -6.02
C GLY A 137 7.95 1.85 -5.48
N TYR A 138 8.48 2.19 -4.29
CA TYR A 138 9.62 1.50 -3.69
C TYR A 138 9.22 0.21 -2.94
N PHE A 139 8.14 0.25 -2.14
CA PHE A 139 7.70 -0.88 -1.31
C PHE A 139 6.18 -1.01 -1.17
N GLY A 140 5.48 0.08 -0.93
CA GLY A 140 4.02 0.21 -0.99
C GLY A 140 3.21 -0.41 0.16
N ALA A 141 3.79 -1.25 1.02
CA ALA A 141 3.04 -1.89 2.10
C ALA A 141 2.60 -0.88 3.19
N GLY A 142 1.35 -0.99 3.67
CA GLY A 142 0.83 -0.16 4.77
C GLY A 142 0.48 1.29 4.42
N VAL A 143 0.73 1.73 3.21
CA VAL A 143 0.57 3.13 2.76
C VAL A 143 -0.86 3.66 2.85
N GLY A 144 -1.85 2.79 2.75
CA GLY A 144 -3.27 3.17 2.72
C GLY A 144 -3.72 3.99 3.93
N ILE A 145 -3.06 3.85 5.08
CA ILE A 145 -3.40 4.57 6.31
C ILE A 145 -2.91 6.01 6.24
N VAL A 146 -1.69 6.21 5.75
CA VAL A 146 -1.13 7.56 5.55
C VAL A 146 -1.96 8.32 4.51
N MET A 147 -2.40 7.64 3.46
CA MET A 147 -3.30 8.21 2.46
C MET A 147 -4.64 8.63 3.04
N LEU A 148 -5.24 7.84 3.95
CA LEU A 148 -6.48 8.23 4.61
C LEU A 148 -6.27 9.49 5.46
N ALA A 149 -5.17 9.57 6.20
CA ALA A 149 -4.84 10.77 6.98
C ALA A 149 -4.68 12.00 6.08
N LEU A 150 -3.99 11.85 4.96
CA LEU A 150 -3.79 12.91 3.98
C LEU A 150 -5.11 13.40 3.37
N LEU A 151 -5.99 12.48 2.97
CA LEU A 151 -7.32 12.83 2.42
C LEU A 151 -8.20 13.52 3.47
N ALA A 152 -8.08 13.15 4.74
CA ALA A 152 -8.75 13.85 5.83
C ALA A 152 -8.22 15.29 6.01
N MET A 153 -6.91 15.49 5.91
CA MET A 153 -6.32 16.84 5.94
C MET A 153 -6.80 17.72 4.78
N MET A 154 -7.27 17.12 3.69
CA MET A 154 -7.93 17.83 2.58
C MET A 154 -9.41 18.14 2.85
N GLY A 155 -9.96 17.76 4.01
CA GLY A 155 -11.36 17.97 4.36
C GLY A 155 -12.34 17.06 3.62
N ILE A 156 -11.91 15.84 3.26
CA ILE A 156 -12.81 14.84 2.71
C ILE A 156 -13.40 14.04 3.87
N GLU A 157 -14.69 14.19 4.13
CA GLU A 157 -15.34 13.66 5.34
C GLU A 157 -15.92 12.27 5.13
N ASN A 158 -16.44 11.99 3.92
CA ASN A 158 -17.09 10.73 3.65
C ASN A 158 -16.09 9.58 3.57
N ILE A 159 -16.18 8.63 4.49
CA ILE A 159 -15.27 7.48 4.60
C ILE A 159 -15.27 6.60 3.34
N HIS A 160 -16.40 6.48 2.64
CA HIS A 160 -16.47 5.72 1.39
C HIS A 160 -15.73 6.44 0.26
N SER A 161 -15.87 7.77 0.17
CA SER A 161 -15.12 8.61 -0.76
C SER A 161 -13.63 8.57 -0.44
N MET A 162 -13.24 8.67 0.84
CA MET A 162 -11.83 8.54 1.26
C MET A 162 -11.24 7.18 0.86
N ASN A 163 -11.96 6.08 1.10
CA ASN A 163 -11.50 4.76 0.69
C ASN A 163 -11.43 4.61 -0.83
N GLY A 164 -12.40 5.18 -1.55
CA GLY A 164 -12.39 5.21 -3.01
C GLY A 164 -11.17 5.97 -3.56
N LEU A 165 -10.91 7.17 -3.05
CA LEU A 165 -9.77 8.00 -3.46
C LEU A 165 -8.43 7.37 -3.09
N LYS A 166 -8.32 6.79 -1.89
CA LYS A 166 -7.14 6.03 -1.45
C LYS A 166 -6.84 4.87 -2.40
N THR A 167 -7.86 4.07 -2.75
CA THR A 167 -7.65 2.93 -3.66
C THR A 167 -7.31 3.40 -5.07
N LEU A 168 -7.92 4.47 -5.54
CA LEU A 168 -7.61 5.08 -6.83
C LEU A 168 -6.13 5.55 -6.89
N LEU A 169 -5.68 6.35 -5.92
CA LEU A 169 -4.29 6.80 -5.84
C LEU A 169 -3.30 5.63 -5.75
N ALA A 170 -3.61 4.63 -4.91
CA ALA A 170 -2.78 3.42 -4.82
C ALA A 170 -2.77 2.62 -6.13
N THR A 171 -3.90 2.52 -6.83
CA THR A 171 -3.99 1.85 -8.15
C THR A 171 -3.16 2.58 -9.19
N CYS A 172 -3.24 3.92 -9.23
CA CYS A 172 -2.44 4.74 -10.14
C CYS A 172 -0.94 4.59 -9.86
N GLY A 173 -0.52 4.69 -8.60
CA GLY A 173 0.89 4.55 -8.22
C GLY A 173 1.43 3.16 -8.52
N ASN A 174 0.69 2.12 -8.17
CA ASN A 174 1.08 0.74 -8.48
C ASN A 174 1.05 0.45 -9.99
N ALA A 175 0.16 1.06 -10.77
CA ALA A 175 0.14 0.91 -12.24
C ALA A 175 1.49 1.33 -12.85
N VAL A 176 2.02 2.46 -12.41
CA VAL A 176 3.34 2.94 -12.86
C VAL A 176 4.44 1.98 -12.43
N ALA A 177 4.44 1.56 -11.16
CA ALA A 177 5.42 0.60 -10.66
C ALA A 177 5.37 -0.73 -11.43
N VAL A 178 4.17 -1.24 -11.73
CA VAL A 178 3.94 -2.45 -12.55
C VAL A 178 4.57 -2.29 -13.93
N ILE A 179 4.31 -1.17 -14.62
CA ILE A 179 4.88 -0.89 -15.94
C ILE A 179 6.42 -0.88 -15.86
N VAL A 180 6.99 -0.15 -14.89
CA VAL A 180 8.44 -0.06 -14.70
C VAL A 180 9.05 -1.43 -14.42
N PHE A 181 8.45 -2.26 -13.57
CA PHE A 181 8.95 -3.59 -13.23
C PHE A 181 8.84 -4.59 -14.38
N ILE A 182 7.77 -4.49 -15.19
CA ILE A 182 7.61 -5.33 -16.41
C ILE A 182 8.67 -4.97 -17.44
N ILE A 183 8.85 -3.68 -17.74
CA ILE A 183 9.86 -3.21 -18.71
C ILE A 183 11.27 -3.61 -18.26
N ALA A 184 11.56 -3.54 -16.96
CA ALA A 184 12.85 -3.93 -16.40
C ALA A 184 13.08 -5.45 -16.32
N GLY A 185 12.10 -6.29 -16.69
CA GLY A 185 12.20 -7.74 -16.59
C GLY A 185 12.32 -8.26 -15.16
N ALA A 186 11.90 -7.46 -14.15
CA ALA A 186 12.05 -7.79 -12.74
C ALA A 186 11.00 -8.76 -12.20
N VAL A 187 10.02 -9.15 -13.02
CA VAL A 187 8.83 -9.93 -12.63
C VAL A 187 9.05 -11.42 -12.86
N PHE A 188 8.84 -12.21 -11.82
CA PHE A 188 8.81 -13.67 -11.91
C PHE A 188 7.38 -14.12 -12.28
N TRP A 189 7.12 -14.21 -13.57
CA TRP A 189 5.77 -14.42 -14.11
C TRP A 189 5.07 -15.69 -13.63
N ARG A 190 5.80 -16.81 -13.48
CA ARG A 190 5.24 -18.05 -12.96
C ARG A 190 4.64 -17.84 -11.56
N GLN A 191 5.39 -17.21 -10.68
CA GLN A 191 4.95 -16.90 -9.32
C GLN A 191 3.86 -15.83 -9.31
N ALA A 192 3.98 -14.79 -10.16
CA ALA A 192 2.97 -13.76 -10.30
C ALA A 192 1.60 -14.35 -10.67
N LEU A 193 1.54 -15.24 -11.68
CA LEU A 193 0.30 -15.87 -12.11
C LEU A 193 -0.33 -16.73 -11.01
N VAL A 194 0.47 -17.57 -10.35
CA VAL A 194 -0.01 -18.37 -9.20
C VAL A 194 -0.59 -17.46 -8.11
N MET A 195 0.07 -16.33 -7.84
CA MET A 195 -0.40 -15.37 -6.84
C MET A 195 -1.65 -14.60 -7.28
N ILE A 196 -1.81 -14.25 -8.54
CA ILE A 196 -3.02 -13.62 -9.06
C ILE A 196 -4.22 -14.56 -8.87
N PHE A 197 -4.10 -15.82 -9.29
CA PHE A 197 -5.18 -16.81 -9.14
C PHE A 197 -5.42 -17.16 -7.66
N GLY A 198 -4.36 -17.44 -6.90
CA GLY A 198 -4.44 -17.69 -5.47
C GLY A 198 -4.99 -16.50 -4.68
N GLY A 199 -4.62 -15.28 -5.07
CA GLY A 199 -5.12 -14.04 -4.49
C GLY A 199 -6.60 -13.78 -4.82
N ALA A 200 -7.07 -14.14 -6.00
CA ALA A 200 -8.47 -14.04 -6.38
C ALA A 200 -9.31 -15.03 -5.58
N LEU A 201 -8.92 -16.31 -5.54
CA LEU A 201 -9.61 -17.35 -4.79
C LEU A 201 -9.55 -17.11 -3.27
N GLY A 202 -8.34 -16.89 -2.73
CA GLY A 202 -8.13 -16.59 -1.31
C GLY A 202 -8.74 -15.27 -0.89
N GLY A 203 -8.80 -14.29 -1.79
CA GLY A 203 -9.49 -13.01 -1.57
C GLY A 203 -10.99 -13.19 -1.43
N TYR A 204 -11.60 -14.00 -2.27
CA TYR A 204 -13.04 -14.30 -2.20
C TYR A 204 -13.38 -15.08 -0.92
N VAL A 205 -12.70 -16.20 -0.68
CA VAL A 205 -12.90 -17.04 0.52
C VAL A 205 -12.56 -16.26 1.79
N GLY A 206 -11.43 -15.55 1.80
CA GLY A 206 -10.99 -14.74 2.93
C GLY A 206 -11.95 -13.58 3.24
N ALA A 207 -12.52 -12.94 2.20
CA ALA A 207 -13.53 -11.90 2.38
C ALA A 207 -14.83 -12.48 2.99
N TRP A 208 -15.25 -13.65 2.53
CA TRP A 208 -16.43 -14.33 3.08
C TRP A 208 -16.26 -14.69 4.57
N TYR A 209 -15.09 -15.21 4.95
CA TYR A 209 -14.77 -15.47 6.36
C TYR A 209 -14.61 -14.16 7.16
N ALA A 210 -13.91 -13.17 6.63
CA ALA A 210 -13.68 -11.90 7.32
C ALA A 210 -14.96 -11.11 7.59
N GLN A 211 -15.99 -11.24 6.74
CA GLN A 211 -17.31 -10.64 6.98
C GLN A 211 -18.03 -11.25 8.20
N LYS A 212 -17.71 -12.52 8.55
CA LYS A 212 -18.26 -13.22 9.71
C LYS A 212 -17.43 -12.98 10.98
N MET A 213 -16.20 -12.47 10.86
CA MET A 213 -15.29 -12.21 11.97
C MET A 213 -15.43 -10.77 12.47
N ASN A 214 -15.17 -10.58 13.76
CA ASN A 214 -15.09 -9.23 14.30
C ASN A 214 -13.91 -8.45 13.60
N PRO A 215 -14.15 -7.24 13.08
CA PRO A 215 -13.11 -6.43 12.44
C PRO A 215 -11.85 -6.22 13.29
N ARG A 216 -11.99 -6.21 14.62
CA ARG A 216 -10.85 -6.13 15.54
C ARG A 216 -9.97 -7.38 15.46
N THR A 217 -10.58 -8.56 15.39
CA THR A 217 -9.83 -9.84 15.28
C THR A 217 -9.02 -9.89 13.98
N VAL A 218 -9.64 -9.53 12.85
CA VAL A 218 -8.93 -9.47 11.55
C VAL A 218 -7.74 -8.52 11.63
N ARG A 219 -7.91 -7.37 12.26
CA ARG A 219 -6.84 -6.39 12.46
C ARG A 219 -5.71 -6.94 13.33
N TYR A 220 -6.01 -7.58 14.46
CA TYR A 220 -5.00 -8.19 15.35
C TYR A 220 -4.20 -9.28 14.64
N VAL A 221 -4.87 -10.14 13.86
CA VAL A 221 -4.19 -11.17 13.05
C VAL A 221 -3.20 -10.55 12.07
N MET A 222 -3.58 -9.48 11.37
CA MET A 222 -2.68 -8.79 10.44
C MET A 222 -1.50 -8.12 11.13
N ILE A 223 -1.72 -7.54 12.31
CA ILE A 223 -0.65 -6.96 13.14
C ILE A 223 0.31 -8.04 13.61
N LEU A 224 -0.21 -9.19 14.07
CA LEU A 224 0.59 -10.32 14.50
C LEU A 224 1.48 -10.84 13.36
N ILE A 225 0.90 -11.05 12.17
CA ILE A 225 1.66 -11.45 10.97
C ILE A 225 2.76 -10.42 10.67
N GLY A 226 2.43 -9.13 10.67
CA GLY A 226 3.41 -8.06 10.40
C GLY A 226 4.57 -8.05 11.38
N PHE A 227 4.32 -8.15 12.69
CA PHE A 227 5.39 -8.21 13.69
C PHE A 227 6.18 -9.51 13.63
N SER A 228 5.52 -10.65 13.42
CA SER A 228 6.21 -11.94 13.28
C SER A 228 7.17 -11.94 12.08
N MET A 229 6.73 -11.39 10.94
CA MET A 229 7.58 -11.23 9.76
C MET A 229 8.73 -10.24 10.01
N THR A 230 8.44 -9.13 10.67
CA THR A 230 9.47 -8.15 11.04
C THR A 230 10.54 -8.78 11.93
N ALA A 231 10.13 -9.49 12.99
CA ALA A 231 11.05 -10.18 13.90
C ALA A 231 11.89 -11.24 13.17
N TYR A 232 11.25 -12.04 12.32
CA TYR A 232 11.94 -13.03 11.49
C TYR A 232 13.02 -12.41 10.60
N PHE A 233 12.72 -11.31 9.90
CA PHE A 233 13.69 -10.66 9.03
C PHE A 233 14.80 -9.94 9.80
N PHE A 234 14.52 -9.37 10.97
CA PHE A 234 15.58 -8.86 11.84
C PHE A 234 16.52 -9.98 12.30
N TRP A 235 15.97 -11.10 12.76
CA TRP A 235 16.77 -12.27 13.16
C TRP A 235 17.62 -12.79 12.00
N ARG A 236 17.02 -12.99 10.83
CA ARG A 236 17.73 -13.44 9.62
C ARG A 236 18.86 -12.49 9.23
N THR A 237 18.63 -11.18 9.26
CA THR A 237 19.63 -10.17 8.88
C THR A 237 20.77 -10.08 9.90
N SER A 238 20.53 -10.40 11.18
CA SER A 238 21.56 -10.41 12.21
C SER A 238 22.41 -11.70 12.20
N THR A 239 21.84 -12.83 11.77
CA THR A 239 22.52 -14.15 11.82
C THR A 239 23.41 -14.40 10.60
N PHE A 240 23.16 -13.75 9.47
CA PHE A 240 23.93 -13.90 8.24
C PHE A 240 24.84 -12.69 7.92
N ARG A 241 25.37 -12.07 8.99
CA ARG A 241 26.46 -11.08 8.89
C ARG A 241 27.82 -11.73 8.88
#